data_6a2268867d914993574a027329aa9c81
#
_entry.id   6a2268867d914993574a027329aa9c81
#
_cell.length_a   1.000
_cell.length_b   1.000
_cell.length_c   1.000
_cell.angle_alpha   90.00
_cell.angle_beta   90.00
_cell.angle_gamma   90.00
#
_symmetry.space_group_name_H-M   'P 1'
#
loop_
_entity.id
_entity.type
_entity.pdbx_description
1 polymer ?
#
loop_
_entity_poly.entity_id
_entity_poly.type
_entity_poly.pdbx_seq_one_letter_code
_entity_poly.pdbx_strand_id
1 'polypeptide(L)'
;EDNVPYSYDRMHTTTSVEYRVLDNLRVSGGYEYREINRDYQEVAEQTTNTGWGQVRFQPSAWLDLRAKGGRSVRGVDRYDEAIGISLGQNPLMRKYNLAYRDRKYGEFVASITPLEVPLSFSASAMFADDDYKDSLVGLNGSEEFRATADVSWAISESATFYFSWGRDSIDAHQTGAEQADYWDWSAFHQDRFDHTGFGFNVRPADSKFGLSVDYSRADGETRIALNSLSGGPGELPNLESTLDSARIEASFAFSERLEATFSLRYERFELGDWALVSPTTLPTVLTLGAEPYDYDVYAAGFGIRYRFGDQEIALAD
;
A
#
# COMPACT_ATOMS: atom_id res chain seq x y z
N GLU A 1 3.76 -20.41 30.95
CA GLU A 1 2.83 -19.99 29.87
C GLU A 1 3.02 -20.97 28.70
N ASP A 2 1.99 -21.77 28.44
CA ASP A 2 2.03 -22.67 27.28
C ASP A 2 1.79 -21.86 26.03
N ASN A 3 2.73 -21.91 25.11
CA ASN A 3 2.58 -21.27 23.81
C ASN A 3 1.59 -22.10 22.97
N VAL A 4 0.38 -21.59 22.77
CA VAL A 4 -0.65 -22.28 21.98
C VAL A 4 -0.24 -22.23 20.50
N PRO A 5 -0.06 -23.38 19.83
CA PRO A 5 0.35 -23.41 18.44
C PRO A 5 -0.76 -22.80 17.57
N TYR A 6 -0.36 -21.87 16.70
CA TYR A 6 -1.25 -21.30 15.71
C TYR A 6 -1.18 -22.16 14.43
N SER A 7 -2.32 -22.74 14.04
CA SER A 7 -2.46 -23.44 12.77
C SER A 7 -3.71 -23.03 12.03
N TYR A 8 -3.71 -23.13 10.72
CA TYR A 8 -4.88 -22.90 9.90
C TYR A 8 -4.82 -23.68 8.58
N ASP A 9 -5.99 -24.07 8.10
CA ASP A 9 -6.20 -24.55 6.75
C ASP A 9 -6.92 -23.49 5.91
N ARG A 10 -6.58 -23.38 4.64
CA ARG A 10 -7.21 -22.42 3.73
C ARG A 10 -7.57 -23.09 2.39
N MET A 11 -8.82 -22.94 1.99
CA MET A 11 -9.30 -23.23 0.65
C MET A 11 -9.56 -21.92 -0.10
N HIS A 12 -9.16 -21.86 -1.37
CA HIS A 12 -9.45 -20.72 -2.26
C HIS A 12 -9.85 -21.24 -3.62
N THR A 13 -11.04 -20.89 -4.08
CA THR A 13 -11.59 -21.27 -5.38
C THR A 13 -11.96 -20.00 -6.15
N THR A 14 -11.53 -19.91 -7.40
CA THR A 14 -11.84 -18.80 -8.30
C THR A 14 -12.46 -19.35 -9.58
N THR A 15 -13.57 -18.74 -10.00
CA THR A 15 -14.22 -19.00 -11.28
C THR A 15 -14.43 -17.68 -12.00
N SER A 16 -14.05 -17.59 -13.27
CA SER A 16 -14.25 -16.39 -14.07
C SER A 16 -14.61 -16.73 -15.50
N VAL A 17 -15.32 -15.81 -16.14
CA VAL A 17 -15.70 -15.87 -17.57
C VAL A 17 -15.32 -14.56 -18.21
N GLU A 18 -14.68 -14.61 -19.37
CA GLU A 18 -14.40 -13.45 -20.23
C GLU A 18 -15.15 -13.61 -21.53
N TYR A 19 -15.77 -12.53 -21.98
CA TYR A 19 -16.47 -12.45 -23.25
C TYR A 19 -16.00 -11.24 -24.07
N ARG A 20 -15.60 -11.49 -25.31
CA ARG A 20 -15.26 -10.44 -26.27
C ARG A 20 -16.56 -9.95 -26.94
N VAL A 21 -16.99 -8.74 -26.55
CA VAL A 21 -18.19 -8.10 -27.09
C VAL A 21 -17.91 -7.52 -28.48
N LEU A 22 -16.74 -6.86 -28.60
CA LEU A 22 -16.19 -6.30 -29.84
C LEU A 22 -14.68 -6.58 -29.87
N ASP A 23 -14.02 -6.35 -31.00
CA ASP A 23 -12.56 -6.54 -31.10
C ASP A 23 -11.78 -5.69 -30.08
N ASN A 24 -12.34 -4.53 -29.73
CA ASN A 24 -11.74 -3.57 -28.79
C ASN A 24 -12.45 -3.52 -27.43
N LEU A 25 -13.46 -4.39 -27.19
CA LEU A 25 -14.23 -4.40 -25.94
C LEU A 25 -14.36 -5.82 -25.40
N ARG A 26 -13.85 -6.02 -24.18
CA ARG A 26 -13.99 -7.27 -23.40
C ARG A 26 -14.70 -6.99 -22.09
N VAL A 27 -15.55 -7.91 -21.71
CA VAL A 27 -16.23 -7.91 -20.43
C VAL A 27 -15.91 -9.23 -19.74
N SER A 28 -15.52 -9.16 -18.49
CA SER A 28 -15.29 -10.35 -17.66
C SER A 28 -16.02 -10.23 -16.34
N GLY A 29 -16.33 -11.35 -15.74
CA GLY A 29 -16.89 -11.42 -14.41
C GLY A 29 -16.45 -12.69 -13.74
N GLY A 30 -16.41 -12.66 -12.42
CA GLY A 30 -15.95 -13.80 -11.67
C GLY A 30 -16.50 -13.83 -10.25
N TYR A 31 -16.29 -14.99 -9.66
CA TYR A 31 -16.62 -15.26 -8.28
C TYR A 31 -15.46 -15.96 -7.60
N GLU A 32 -15.14 -15.52 -6.39
CA GLU A 32 -14.10 -16.09 -5.55
C GLU A 32 -14.72 -16.54 -4.23
N TYR A 33 -14.41 -17.76 -3.84
CA TYR A 33 -14.73 -18.33 -2.54
C TYR A 33 -13.44 -18.60 -1.79
N ARG A 34 -13.35 -18.09 -0.56
CA ARG A 34 -12.23 -18.37 0.34
C ARG A 34 -12.78 -18.83 1.68
N GLU A 35 -12.25 -19.94 2.18
CA GLU A 35 -12.51 -20.48 3.51
C GLU A 35 -11.21 -20.58 4.29
N ILE A 36 -11.24 -20.21 5.55
CA ILE A 36 -10.10 -20.33 6.48
C ILE A 36 -10.63 -20.99 7.75
N ASN A 37 -10.08 -22.15 8.08
CA ASN A 37 -10.31 -22.86 9.33
C ASN A 37 -9.09 -22.67 10.23
N ARG A 38 -9.29 -22.25 11.48
CA ARG A 38 -8.21 -21.92 12.44
C ARG A 38 -8.37 -22.71 13.72
N ASP A 39 -7.24 -23.10 14.28
CA ASP A 39 -7.17 -23.61 15.63
C ASP A 39 -6.88 -22.47 16.61
N TYR A 40 -7.47 -22.53 17.79
CA TYR A 40 -7.17 -21.67 18.94
C TYR A 40 -7.34 -20.18 18.71
N GLN A 41 -8.27 -19.78 17.82
CA GLN A 41 -8.62 -18.37 17.62
C GLN A 41 -10.10 -18.11 17.89
N GLU A 42 -10.45 -16.85 18.13
CA GLU A 42 -11.83 -16.42 18.43
C GLU A 42 -12.82 -16.77 17.32
N VAL A 43 -12.32 -16.95 16.09
CA VAL A 43 -13.10 -17.39 14.93
C VAL A 43 -12.46 -18.63 14.34
N ALA A 44 -13.12 -19.77 14.53
CA ALA A 44 -12.66 -21.05 14.00
C ALA A 44 -12.84 -21.13 12.48
N GLU A 45 -14.01 -20.75 11.97
CA GLU A 45 -14.34 -20.80 10.55
C GLU A 45 -14.68 -19.40 10.03
N GLN A 46 -14.07 -19.04 8.92
CA GLN A 46 -14.28 -17.79 8.21
C GLN A 46 -14.44 -18.06 6.72
N THR A 47 -15.53 -17.58 6.13
CA THR A 47 -15.75 -17.64 4.70
C THR A 47 -15.73 -16.24 4.08
N THR A 48 -15.20 -16.11 2.88
CA THR A 48 -15.25 -14.87 2.10
C THR A 48 -15.75 -15.15 0.70
N ASN A 49 -16.80 -14.46 0.32
CA ASN A 49 -17.45 -14.57 -0.99
C ASN A 49 -17.25 -13.24 -1.73
N THR A 50 -16.64 -13.27 -2.90
CA THR A 50 -16.37 -12.08 -3.71
C THR A 50 -16.93 -12.25 -5.10
N GLY A 51 -17.86 -11.39 -5.48
CA GLY A 51 -18.34 -11.24 -6.85
C GLY A 51 -17.77 -9.98 -7.48
N TRP A 52 -17.28 -10.07 -8.72
CA TRP A 52 -16.69 -8.93 -9.42
C TRP A 52 -17.03 -8.93 -10.91
N GLY A 53 -17.01 -7.72 -11.50
CA GLY A 53 -17.12 -7.49 -12.93
C GLY A 53 -16.02 -6.55 -13.41
N GLN A 54 -15.59 -6.71 -14.65
CA GLN A 54 -14.55 -5.89 -15.29
C GLN A 54 -14.92 -5.62 -16.74
N VAL A 55 -14.63 -4.41 -17.17
CA VAL A 55 -14.68 -3.99 -18.57
C VAL A 55 -13.27 -3.55 -18.98
N ARG A 56 -12.78 -4.05 -20.11
CA ARG A 56 -11.57 -3.58 -20.76
C ARG A 56 -11.92 -3.05 -22.13
N PHE A 57 -11.56 -1.81 -22.40
CA PHE A 57 -11.84 -1.11 -23.64
C PHE A 57 -10.56 -0.54 -24.26
N GLN A 58 -10.24 -0.98 -25.46
CA GLN A 58 -9.08 -0.55 -26.25
C GLN A 58 -9.54 0.13 -27.54
N PRO A 59 -9.96 1.43 -27.47
CA PRO A 59 -10.50 2.13 -28.65
C PRO A 59 -9.45 2.31 -29.75
N SER A 60 -8.17 2.25 -29.42
CA SER A 60 -7.04 2.37 -30.33
C SER A 60 -5.84 1.57 -29.82
N ALA A 61 -4.84 1.37 -30.65
CA ALA A 61 -3.61 0.65 -30.27
C ALA A 61 -2.79 1.36 -29.18
N TRP A 62 -3.03 2.65 -28.96
CA TRP A 62 -2.31 3.48 -28.00
C TRP A 62 -3.07 3.76 -26.69
N LEU A 63 -4.34 3.32 -26.57
CA LEU A 63 -5.18 3.57 -25.38
C LEU A 63 -5.80 2.27 -24.88
N ASP A 64 -5.52 1.93 -23.63
CA ASP A 64 -6.14 0.80 -22.89
C ASP A 64 -6.83 1.35 -21.63
N LEU A 65 -8.12 1.10 -21.50
CA LEU A 65 -8.94 1.48 -20.34
C LEU A 65 -9.49 0.24 -19.69
N ARG A 66 -9.37 0.14 -18.38
CA ARG A 66 -9.94 -0.95 -17.59
C ARG A 66 -10.69 -0.39 -16.40
N ALA A 67 -11.92 -0.86 -16.19
CA ALA A 67 -12.71 -0.59 -15.00
C ALA A 67 -13.13 -1.94 -14.39
N LYS A 68 -12.92 -2.10 -13.10
CA LYS A 68 -13.31 -3.29 -12.32
C LYS A 68 -14.09 -2.84 -11.10
N GLY A 69 -15.12 -3.59 -10.71
CA GLY A 69 -15.84 -3.36 -9.46
C GLY A 69 -16.36 -4.66 -8.89
N GLY A 70 -16.59 -4.68 -7.59
CA GLY A 70 -17.05 -5.90 -6.93
C GLY A 70 -17.51 -5.67 -5.50
N ARG A 71 -18.02 -6.75 -4.92
CA ARG A 71 -18.38 -6.83 -3.51
C ARG A 71 -17.81 -8.10 -2.91
N SER A 72 -17.24 -7.99 -1.73
CA SER A 72 -16.64 -9.08 -0.97
C SER A 72 -17.28 -9.14 0.42
N VAL A 73 -17.94 -10.22 0.73
CA VAL A 73 -18.58 -10.42 2.04
C VAL A 73 -17.81 -11.51 2.78
N ARG A 74 -17.28 -11.13 3.94
CA ARG A 74 -16.62 -12.04 4.88
C ARG A 74 -17.62 -12.39 5.99
N GLY A 75 -18.05 -13.64 6.02
CA GLY A 75 -18.85 -14.22 7.08
C GLY A 75 -17.95 -14.95 8.09
N VAL A 76 -18.41 -15.02 9.32
CA VAL A 76 -17.79 -15.78 10.41
C VAL A 76 -18.84 -16.66 11.06
N ASP A 77 -18.48 -17.87 11.46
CA ASP A 77 -19.41 -18.80 12.10
C ASP A 77 -19.79 -18.25 13.46
N ARG A 78 -18.86 -18.20 14.38
CA ARG A 78 -19.04 -17.71 15.74
C ARG A 78 -17.76 -17.01 16.21
N TYR A 79 -17.96 -15.90 16.90
CA TYR A 79 -16.86 -15.26 17.64
C TYR A 79 -16.82 -15.80 19.06
N ASP A 80 -15.78 -16.55 19.43
CA ASP A 80 -15.61 -17.12 20.77
C ASP A 80 -14.93 -16.09 21.70
N GLU A 81 -15.75 -15.39 22.44
CA GLU A 81 -15.30 -14.35 23.38
C GLU A 81 -14.46 -14.92 24.53
N ALA A 82 -14.65 -16.20 24.91
CA ALA A 82 -13.93 -16.81 26.02
C ALA A 82 -12.42 -16.85 25.76
N ILE A 83 -12.00 -17.02 24.51
CA ILE A 83 -10.58 -16.98 24.13
C ILE A 83 -10.01 -15.58 24.36
N GLY A 84 -10.68 -14.53 23.90
CA GLY A 84 -10.26 -13.14 24.12
C GLY A 84 -10.23 -12.78 25.62
N ILE A 85 -11.23 -13.16 26.39
CA ILE A 85 -11.30 -12.93 27.84
C ILE A 85 -10.13 -13.61 28.55
N SER A 86 -9.78 -14.84 28.18
CA SER A 86 -8.63 -15.56 28.77
C SER A 86 -7.29 -14.83 28.56
N LEU A 87 -7.21 -13.98 27.53
CA LEU A 87 -6.07 -13.12 27.20
C LEU A 87 -6.20 -11.69 27.77
N GLY A 88 -7.21 -11.42 28.60
CA GLY A 88 -7.46 -10.10 29.19
C GLY A 88 -8.06 -9.08 28.23
N GLN A 89 -8.66 -9.53 27.11
CA GLN A 89 -9.29 -8.66 26.11
C GLN A 89 -10.76 -8.36 26.50
N ASN A 90 -11.27 -7.22 26.03
CA ASN A 90 -12.68 -6.88 26.20
C ASN A 90 -13.57 -7.88 25.44
N PRO A 91 -14.61 -8.47 26.08
CA PRO A 91 -15.49 -9.46 25.44
C PRO A 91 -16.28 -8.91 24.26
N LEU A 92 -16.50 -7.61 24.16
CA LEU A 92 -17.17 -6.97 23.03
C LEU A 92 -16.23 -6.70 21.84
N MET A 93 -14.92 -6.88 22.03
CA MET A 93 -13.93 -6.61 21.01
C MET A 93 -14.10 -7.58 19.83
N ARG A 94 -14.09 -7.00 18.64
CA ARG A 94 -14.02 -7.75 17.36
C ARG A 94 -12.76 -7.31 16.62
N LYS A 95 -11.82 -8.24 16.49
CA LYS A 95 -10.59 -8.02 15.72
C LYS A 95 -10.95 -7.88 14.25
N TYR A 96 -10.54 -6.80 13.60
CA TYR A 96 -10.92 -6.45 12.22
C TYR A 96 -10.61 -7.57 11.20
N ASN A 97 -9.57 -8.37 11.43
CA ASN A 97 -9.19 -9.50 10.58
C ASN A 97 -10.05 -10.75 10.78
N LEU A 98 -10.79 -10.84 11.89
CA LEU A 98 -11.69 -11.95 12.26
C LEU A 98 -13.16 -11.55 12.23
N ALA A 99 -13.50 -10.26 12.25
CA ALA A 99 -14.86 -9.76 12.25
C ALA A 99 -15.57 -9.97 10.90
N TYR A 100 -16.90 -9.98 10.93
CA TYR A 100 -17.70 -9.82 9.71
C TYR A 100 -17.27 -8.57 8.95
N ARG A 101 -17.26 -8.63 7.60
CA ARG A 101 -16.94 -7.47 6.75
C ARG A 101 -17.73 -7.54 5.45
N ASP A 102 -18.33 -6.43 5.07
CA ASP A 102 -18.92 -6.19 3.75
C ASP A 102 -18.10 -5.13 3.04
N ARG A 103 -17.30 -5.54 2.04
CA ARG A 103 -16.45 -4.65 1.24
C ARG A 103 -17.06 -4.43 -0.13
N LYS A 104 -17.21 -3.17 -0.53
CA LYS A 104 -17.46 -2.74 -1.91
C LYS A 104 -16.22 -2.05 -2.43
N TYR A 105 -15.87 -2.34 -3.69
CA TYR A 105 -14.68 -1.73 -4.27
C TYR A 105 -14.84 -1.45 -5.75
N GLY A 106 -14.07 -0.48 -6.24
CA GLY A 106 -13.94 -0.13 -7.63
C GLY A 106 -12.51 0.23 -7.97
N GLU A 107 -12.07 -0.12 -9.17
CA GLU A 107 -10.75 0.17 -9.71
C GLU A 107 -10.88 0.67 -11.14
N PHE A 108 -10.13 1.70 -11.48
CA PHE A 108 -9.98 2.21 -12.84
C PHE A 108 -8.51 2.29 -13.19
N VAL A 109 -8.15 1.85 -14.40
CA VAL A 109 -6.78 1.95 -14.94
C VAL A 109 -6.86 2.48 -16.36
N ALA A 110 -6.01 3.46 -16.67
CA ALA A 110 -5.81 3.99 -17.99
C ALA A 110 -4.33 3.90 -18.37
N SER A 111 -4.02 3.36 -19.56
CA SER A 111 -2.68 3.32 -20.11
C SER A 111 -2.68 3.93 -21.50
N ILE A 112 -1.78 4.88 -21.72
CA ILE A 112 -1.62 5.62 -22.97
C ILE A 112 -0.19 5.44 -23.46
N THR A 113 -0.01 4.86 -24.65
CA THR A 113 1.29 4.65 -25.27
C THR A 113 1.20 5.05 -26.74
N PRO A 114 1.36 6.36 -27.07
CA PRO A 114 1.27 6.86 -28.44
C PRO A 114 2.28 6.16 -29.36
N LEU A 115 1.91 5.89 -30.60
CA LEU A 115 2.74 5.13 -31.53
C LEU A 115 3.92 5.93 -32.09
N GLU A 116 3.76 7.26 -32.19
CA GLU A 116 4.75 8.15 -32.85
C GLU A 116 5.62 8.92 -31.84
N VAL A 117 5.23 8.91 -30.57
CA VAL A 117 5.96 9.61 -29.50
C VAL A 117 6.43 8.57 -28.50
N PRO A 118 7.72 8.55 -28.14
CA PRO A 118 8.26 7.58 -27.19
C PRO A 118 7.89 7.96 -25.74
N LEU A 119 6.59 8.09 -25.48
CA LEU A 119 5.98 8.47 -24.23
C LEU A 119 5.00 7.39 -23.80
N SER A 120 5.04 7.00 -22.54
CA SER A 120 3.99 6.20 -21.92
C SER A 120 3.44 6.93 -20.69
N PHE A 121 2.14 6.86 -20.52
CA PHE A 121 1.43 7.36 -19.35
C PHE A 121 0.54 6.26 -18.81
N SER A 122 0.56 6.04 -17.51
CA SER A 122 -0.42 5.21 -16.83
C SER A 122 -1.02 5.95 -15.63
N ALA A 123 -2.30 5.72 -15.39
CA ALA A 123 -2.98 6.21 -14.20
C ALA A 123 -3.90 5.13 -13.67
N SER A 124 -3.99 5.02 -12.35
CA SER A 124 -4.96 4.15 -11.69
C SER A 124 -5.67 4.89 -10.56
N ALA A 125 -6.91 4.49 -10.27
CA ALA A 125 -7.64 4.90 -9.09
C ALA A 125 -8.38 3.70 -8.53
N MET A 126 -8.37 3.53 -7.21
CA MET A 126 -9.07 2.48 -6.48
C MET A 126 -9.83 3.10 -5.30
N PHE A 127 -11.05 2.61 -5.09
CA PHE A 127 -11.89 2.94 -3.96
C PHE A 127 -12.34 1.66 -3.29
N ALA A 128 -12.38 1.63 -1.97
CA ALA A 128 -13.00 0.56 -1.22
C ALA A 128 -13.71 1.13 0.00
N ASP A 129 -14.85 0.51 0.34
CA ASP A 129 -15.68 0.82 1.50
C ASP A 129 -15.90 -0.49 2.25
N ASP A 130 -15.40 -0.55 3.48
CA ASP A 130 -15.50 -1.69 4.39
C ASP A 130 -16.46 -1.37 5.53
N ASP A 131 -17.50 -2.20 5.72
CA ASP A 131 -18.46 -2.12 6.81
C ASP A 131 -18.32 -3.35 7.73
N TYR A 132 -18.07 -3.10 9.02
CA TYR A 132 -17.90 -4.12 10.06
C TYR A 132 -19.09 -4.09 11.03
N LYS A 133 -20.29 -4.42 10.55
CA LYS A 133 -21.59 -4.24 11.22
C LYS A 133 -21.69 -4.82 12.62
N ASP A 134 -20.97 -5.90 12.91
CA ASP A 134 -21.06 -6.63 14.18
C ASP A 134 -19.99 -6.22 15.20
N SER A 135 -19.21 -5.17 14.91
CA SER A 135 -18.17 -4.66 15.80
C SER A 135 -18.74 -3.59 16.73
N LEU A 136 -19.09 -3.97 17.95
CA LEU A 136 -19.46 -3.02 19.00
C LEU A 136 -18.23 -2.32 19.59
N VAL A 137 -17.12 -3.02 19.70
CA VAL A 137 -15.79 -2.54 20.08
C VAL A 137 -14.81 -3.03 19.04
N GLY A 138 -14.06 -2.11 18.43
CA GLY A 138 -13.12 -2.37 17.34
C GLY A 138 -13.38 -1.46 16.15
N LEU A 139 -12.92 -1.88 14.98
CA LEU A 139 -13.14 -1.17 13.72
C LEU A 139 -14.60 -1.35 13.27
N ASN A 140 -15.29 -0.24 13.01
CA ASN A 140 -16.68 -0.23 12.55
C ASN A 140 -16.80 -0.06 11.04
N GLY A 141 -15.90 0.69 10.43
CA GLY A 141 -15.86 0.92 9.00
C GLY A 141 -14.56 1.57 8.57
N SER A 142 -14.24 1.45 7.28
CA SER A 142 -13.14 2.19 6.66
C SER A 142 -13.41 2.47 5.19
N GLU A 143 -13.01 3.64 4.73
CA GLU A 143 -13.01 4.04 3.33
C GLU A 143 -11.55 4.17 2.87
N GLU A 144 -11.22 3.54 1.76
CA GLU A 144 -9.89 3.56 1.16
C GLU A 144 -9.96 4.21 -0.21
N PHE A 145 -9.08 5.15 -0.47
CA PHE A 145 -8.83 5.72 -1.78
C PHE A 145 -7.35 5.63 -2.11
N ARG A 146 -7.03 5.10 -3.28
CA ARG A 146 -5.68 5.08 -3.83
C ARG A 146 -5.68 5.60 -5.25
N ALA A 147 -4.74 6.48 -5.58
CA ALA A 147 -4.51 6.94 -6.94
C ALA A 147 -3.02 6.92 -7.26
N THR A 148 -2.68 6.54 -8.50
CA THR A 148 -1.30 6.62 -9.01
C THR A 148 -1.29 7.22 -10.41
N ALA A 149 -0.21 7.89 -10.75
CA ALA A 149 0.07 8.38 -12.09
C ALA A 149 1.56 8.24 -12.39
N ASP A 150 1.87 7.63 -13.53
CA ASP A 150 3.24 7.38 -13.97
C ASP A 150 3.42 7.89 -15.40
N VAL A 151 4.55 8.52 -15.64
CA VAL A 151 4.99 8.97 -16.95
C VAL A 151 6.37 8.42 -17.22
N SER A 152 6.59 7.84 -18.39
CA SER A 152 7.92 7.48 -18.88
C SER A 152 8.12 8.04 -20.26
N TRP A 153 9.20 8.77 -20.46
CA TRP A 153 9.52 9.42 -21.72
C TRP A 153 10.94 9.06 -22.16
N ALA A 154 11.07 8.28 -23.23
CA ALA A 154 12.33 8.06 -23.88
C ALA A 154 12.66 9.29 -24.77
N ILE A 155 13.37 10.26 -24.19
CA ILE A 155 13.76 11.53 -24.83
C ILE A 155 14.61 11.25 -26.08
N SER A 156 15.44 10.20 -26.01
CA SER A 156 16.23 9.66 -27.09
C SER A 156 16.45 8.15 -26.89
N GLU A 157 17.09 7.47 -27.85
CA GLU A 157 17.50 6.06 -27.67
C GLU A 157 18.41 5.82 -26.45
N SER A 158 19.02 6.88 -25.96
CA SER A 158 20.01 6.84 -24.88
C SER A 158 19.55 7.50 -23.60
N ALA A 159 18.39 8.16 -23.58
CA ALA A 159 17.94 8.95 -22.45
C ALA A 159 16.47 8.75 -22.16
N THR A 160 16.17 8.39 -20.91
CA THR A 160 14.81 8.21 -20.41
C THR A 160 14.58 9.06 -19.18
N PHE A 161 13.47 9.79 -19.17
CA PHE A 161 12.93 10.46 -17.99
C PHE A 161 11.70 9.69 -17.52
N TYR A 162 11.51 9.62 -16.20
CA TYR A 162 10.27 9.14 -15.60
C TYR A 162 9.82 10.03 -14.45
N PHE A 163 8.52 10.05 -14.25
CA PHE A 163 7.84 10.70 -13.15
C PHE A 163 6.78 9.77 -12.60
N SER A 164 6.67 9.69 -11.28
CA SER A 164 5.63 8.96 -10.57
C SER A 164 4.99 9.83 -9.49
N TRP A 165 3.69 9.67 -9.33
CA TRP A 165 2.93 10.27 -8.26
C TRP A 165 1.93 9.25 -7.73
N GLY A 166 1.70 9.26 -6.43
CA GLY A 166 0.67 8.45 -5.80
C GLY A 166 0.14 9.10 -4.55
N ARG A 167 -1.12 8.78 -4.27
CA ARG A 167 -1.83 9.12 -3.05
C ARG A 167 -2.57 7.89 -2.53
N ASP A 168 -2.36 7.58 -1.26
CA ASP A 168 -3.18 6.66 -0.47
C ASP A 168 -3.89 7.46 0.63
N SER A 169 -5.19 7.21 0.82
CA SER A 169 -5.98 7.78 1.91
C SER A 169 -6.86 6.70 2.51
N ILE A 170 -6.86 6.62 3.83
CA ILE A 170 -7.71 5.69 4.59
C ILE A 170 -8.42 6.50 5.67
N ASP A 171 -9.74 6.52 5.60
CA ASP A 171 -10.61 7.05 6.65
C ASP A 171 -11.19 5.87 7.42
N ALA A 172 -10.95 5.79 8.73
CA ALA A 172 -11.38 4.67 9.57
C ALA A 172 -12.12 5.15 10.81
N HIS A 173 -13.21 4.47 11.13
CA HIS A 173 -14.01 4.72 12.32
C HIS A 173 -13.95 3.51 13.24
N GLN A 174 -13.61 3.74 14.51
CA GLN A 174 -13.55 2.69 15.53
C GLN A 174 -14.23 3.12 16.83
N THR A 175 -14.68 2.15 17.57
CA THR A 175 -15.20 2.30 18.93
C THR A 175 -14.36 1.47 19.90
N GLY A 176 -14.25 1.93 21.12
CA GLY A 176 -13.55 1.24 22.18
C GLY A 176 -14.29 1.33 23.50
N ALA A 177 -13.82 0.61 24.50
CA ALA A 177 -14.38 0.58 25.82
C ALA A 177 -13.32 0.39 26.89
N GLU A 178 -13.40 1.19 27.95
CA GLU A 178 -12.63 0.98 29.20
C GLU A 178 -13.29 -0.10 30.06
N GLN A 179 -14.62 -0.26 29.93
CA GLN A 179 -15.42 -1.26 30.68
C GLN A 179 -15.97 -2.32 29.75
N ALA A 180 -16.27 -3.51 30.27
CA ALA A 180 -16.66 -4.67 29.49
C ALA A 180 -18.07 -4.63 28.91
N ASP A 181 -18.94 -3.72 29.34
CA ASP A 181 -20.37 -3.82 29.10
C ASP A 181 -20.89 -2.93 27.96
N TYR A 182 -20.13 -1.91 27.55
CA TYR A 182 -20.52 -0.96 26.48
C TYR A 182 -19.29 -0.24 25.90
N TRP A 183 -19.45 0.38 24.74
CA TRP A 183 -18.45 1.31 24.23
C TRP A 183 -18.59 2.67 24.93
N ASP A 184 -17.48 3.31 25.26
CA ASP A 184 -17.42 4.60 25.96
C ASP A 184 -16.59 5.66 25.22
N TRP A 185 -15.89 5.28 24.17
CA TRP A 185 -15.21 6.21 23.27
C TRP A 185 -15.30 5.77 21.81
N SER A 186 -15.16 6.73 20.92
CA SER A 186 -15.00 6.51 19.49
C SER A 186 -13.86 7.34 18.95
N ALA A 187 -13.20 6.84 17.91
CA ALA A 187 -12.16 7.57 17.21
C ALA A 187 -12.40 7.53 15.72
N PHE A 188 -12.12 8.65 15.06
CA PHE A 188 -12.02 8.78 13.62
C PHE A 188 -10.56 9.02 13.25
N HIS A 189 -10.02 8.17 12.40
CA HIS A 189 -8.67 8.23 11.88
C HIS A 189 -8.72 8.62 10.43
N GLN A 190 -7.89 9.56 10.02
CA GLN A 190 -7.64 9.93 8.63
C GLN A 190 -6.16 9.78 8.37
N ASP A 191 -5.80 8.78 7.60
CA ASP A 191 -4.44 8.56 7.15
C ASP A 191 -4.32 9.02 5.70
N ARG A 192 -3.34 9.85 5.40
CA ARG A 192 -2.98 10.27 4.07
C ARG A 192 -1.49 10.06 3.84
N PHE A 193 -1.18 9.47 2.72
CA PHE A 193 0.19 9.27 2.27
C PHE A 193 0.31 9.71 0.81
N ASP A 194 1.17 10.69 0.57
CA ASP A 194 1.50 11.18 -0.77
C ASP A 194 2.94 10.79 -1.11
N HIS A 195 3.16 10.30 -2.32
CA HIS A 195 4.51 10.13 -2.82
C HIS A 195 4.69 10.74 -4.20
N THR A 196 5.86 11.29 -4.44
CA THR A 196 6.25 11.85 -5.74
C THR A 196 7.69 11.43 -6.02
N GLY A 197 7.94 10.98 -7.24
CA GLY A 197 9.27 10.59 -7.67
C GLY A 197 9.56 11.03 -9.10
N PHE A 198 10.80 11.31 -9.40
CA PHE A 198 11.26 11.48 -10.76
C PHE A 198 12.68 10.96 -10.91
N GLY A 199 13.00 10.53 -12.11
CA GLY A 199 14.33 10.07 -12.41
C GLY A 199 14.70 10.26 -13.87
N PHE A 200 15.99 10.21 -14.10
CA PHE A 200 16.60 10.41 -15.39
C PHE A 200 17.73 9.41 -15.58
N ASN A 201 17.66 8.64 -16.67
CA ASN A 201 18.68 7.68 -17.04
C ASN A 201 19.27 8.06 -18.39
N VAL A 202 20.60 8.09 -18.47
CA VAL A 202 21.34 8.32 -19.72
C VAL A 202 22.40 7.24 -19.90
N ARG A 203 22.37 6.56 -21.04
CA ARG A 203 23.40 5.61 -21.46
C ARG A 203 23.51 5.64 -22.98
N PRO A 204 24.32 6.53 -23.58
CA PRO A 204 24.53 6.56 -25.01
C PRO A 204 25.12 5.24 -25.52
N ALA A 205 24.64 4.72 -26.65
CA ALA A 205 25.02 3.40 -27.17
C ALA A 205 26.55 3.26 -27.37
N ASP A 206 27.21 4.32 -27.86
CA ASP A 206 28.64 4.34 -28.11
C ASP A 206 29.46 4.88 -26.90
N SER A 207 28.82 5.18 -25.79
CA SER A 207 29.47 5.72 -24.61
C SER A 207 29.80 4.62 -23.61
N LYS A 208 31.00 4.73 -23.04
CA LYS A 208 31.39 3.94 -21.88
C LYS A 208 30.77 4.46 -20.57
N PHE A 209 30.08 5.59 -20.63
CA PHE A 209 29.52 6.28 -19.47
C PHE A 209 28.01 6.11 -19.41
N GLY A 210 27.48 5.81 -18.23
CA GLY A 210 26.06 5.81 -17.89
C GLY A 210 25.81 6.65 -16.65
N LEU A 211 24.69 7.35 -16.59
CA LEU A 211 24.25 8.17 -15.45
C LEU A 211 22.79 7.88 -15.16
N SER A 212 22.47 7.62 -13.88
CA SER A 212 21.12 7.58 -13.33
C SER A 212 21.02 8.59 -12.21
N VAL A 213 19.93 9.35 -12.19
CA VAL A 213 19.57 10.27 -11.13
C VAL A 213 18.13 10.01 -10.76
N ASP A 214 17.87 9.76 -9.49
CA ASP A 214 16.56 9.46 -8.94
C ASP A 214 16.32 10.37 -7.73
N TYR A 215 15.11 10.88 -7.61
CA TYR A 215 14.63 11.58 -6.44
C TYR A 215 13.22 11.13 -6.11
N SER A 216 12.95 10.94 -4.83
CA SER A 216 11.60 10.67 -4.34
C SER A 216 11.35 11.41 -3.03
N ARG A 217 10.11 11.82 -2.85
CA ARG A 217 9.57 12.36 -1.62
C ARG A 217 8.30 11.63 -1.25
N ALA A 218 8.18 11.28 0.03
CA ALA A 218 6.98 10.71 0.62
C ALA A 218 6.58 11.56 1.83
N ASP A 219 5.32 11.97 1.88
CA ASP A 219 4.70 12.73 2.96
C ASP A 219 3.54 11.93 3.54
N GLY A 220 3.56 11.66 4.84
CA GLY A 220 2.51 10.99 5.60
C GLY A 220 1.88 11.94 6.62
N GLU A 221 0.56 11.92 6.72
CA GLU A 221 -0.20 12.66 7.73
C GLU A 221 -1.29 11.76 8.30
N THR A 222 -1.35 11.65 9.64
CA THR A 222 -2.45 10.99 10.34
C THR A 222 -3.15 11.98 11.27
N ARG A 223 -4.47 12.08 11.16
CA ARG A 223 -5.35 12.85 12.02
C ARG A 223 -6.20 11.91 12.84
N ILE A 224 -6.31 12.18 14.14
CA ILE A 224 -7.09 11.37 15.07
C ILE A 224 -8.03 12.30 15.83
N ALA A 225 -9.33 12.14 15.61
CA ALA A 225 -10.37 12.80 16.40
C ALA A 225 -10.96 11.78 17.39
N LEU A 226 -10.86 12.06 18.67
CA LEU A 226 -11.31 11.20 19.76
C LEU A 226 -12.56 11.80 20.42
N ASN A 227 -13.62 11.01 20.54
CA ASN A 227 -14.82 11.36 21.30
C ASN A 227 -15.02 10.34 22.42
N SER A 228 -15.01 10.81 23.68
CA SER A 228 -15.17 9.97 24.86
C SER A 228 -16.33 10.48 25.72
N LEU A 229 -17.13 9.55 26.26
CA LEU A 229 -18.24 9.87 27.19
C LEU A 229 -17.75 10.45 28.53
N SER A 230 -16.53 10.10 28.94
CA SER A 230 -15.90 10.62 30.17
C SER A 230 -15.17 11.96 29.99
N GLY A 231 -15.18 12.51 28.76
CA GLY A 231 -14.38 13.66 28.38
C GLY A 231 -12.96 13.24 28.00
N GLY A 232 -12.52 13.60 26.84
CA GLY A 232 -11.20 13.28 26.32
C GLY A 232 -10.52 14.51 25.71
N PRO A 233 -9.30 14.37 25.19
CA PRO A 233 -8.56 15.48 24.56
C PRO A 233 -9.25 16.02 23.32
N GLY A 234 -10.27 15.33 22.79
CA GLY A 234 -10.93 15.70 21.55
C GLY A 234 -10.08 15.37 20.33
N GLU A 235 -9.69 16.36 19.58
CA GLU A 235 -8.79 16.23 18.44
C GLU A 235 -7.34 16.17 18.95
N LEU A 236 -6.61 15.13 18.54
CA LEU A 236 -5.18 14.98 18.84
C LEU A 236 -4.36 15.77 17.81
N PRO A 237 -3.14 16.21 18.14
CA PRO A 237 -2.24 16.79 17.14
C PRO A 237 -1.99 15.81 16.00
N ASN A 238 -1.72 16.32 14.79
CA ASN A 238 -1.40 15.48 13.65
C ASN A 238 -0.10 14.71 13.91
N LEU A 239 -0.06 13.48 13.42
CA LEU A 239 1.17 12.73 13.22
C LEU A 239 1.64 13.01 11.80
N GLU A 240 2.88 13.42 11.64
CA GLU A 240 3.43 13.80 10.33
C GLU A 240 4.76 13.08 10.11
N SER A 241 5.01 12.66 8.88
CA SER A 241 6.29 12.10 8.47
C SER A 241 6.66 12.56 7.08
N THR A 242 7.93 12.85 6.87
CA THR A 242 8.46 13.20 5.55
C THR A 242 9.73 12.40 5.30
N LEU A 243 9.83 11.79 4.13
CA LEU A 243 11.02 11.10 3.66
C LEU A 243 11.43 11.66 2.30
N ASP A 244 12.60 12.30 2.24
CA ASP A 244 13.27 12.67 1.00
C ASP A 244 14.38 11.69 0.70
N SER A 245 14.48 11.19 -0.53
CA SER A 245 15.55 10.31 -0.98
C SER A 245 16.08 10.77 -2.34
N ALA A 246 17.39 10.92 -2.46
CA ALA A 246 18.05 11.20 -3.72
C ALA A 246 19.15 10.18 -3.98
N ARG A 247 19.27 9.68 -5.20
CA ARG A 247 20.32 8.76 -5.63
C ARG A 247 20.91 9.22 -6.95
N ILE A 248 22.23 9.22 -7.01
CA ILE A 248 22.99 9.41 -8.23
C ILE A 248 23.86 8.19 -8.41
N GLU A 249 23.82 7.59 -9.59
CA GLU A 249 24.68 6.47 -9.97
C GLU A 249 25.37 6.77 -11.29
N ALA A 250 26.68 6.76 -11.30
CA ALA A 250 27.49 6.87 -12.50
C ALA A 250 28.21 5.56 -12.76
N SER A 251 28.14 5.05 -13.98
CA SER A 251 28.84 3.84 -14.40
C SER A 251 29.83 4.15 -15.54
N PHE A 252 30.95 3.43 -15.55
CA PHE A 252 31.95 3.54 -16.59
C PHE A 252 32.45 2.15 -17.00
N ALA A 253 32.24 1.81 -18.27
CA ALA A 253 32.68 0.57 -18.87
C ALA A 253 34.10 0.72 -19.42
N PHE A 254 35.10 0.15 -18.73
CA PHE A 254 36.48 0.10 -19.22
C PHE A 254 36.60 -0.82 -20.44
N SER A 255 35.86 -1.91 -20.43
CA SER A 255 35.73 -2.88 -21.52
C SER A 255 34.35 -3.56 -21.47
N GLU A 256 34.05 -4.42 -22.42
CA GLU A 256 32.82 -5.24 -22.44
C GLU A 256 32.67 -6.10 -21.16
N ARG A 257 33.78 -6.43 -20.51
CA ARG A 257 33.82 -7.28 -19.32
C ARG A 257 34.02 -6.56 -17.99
N LEU A 258 34.50 -5.32 -18.03
CA LEU A 258 34.85 -4.57 -16.82
C LEU A 258 34.11 -3.24 -16.75
N GLU A 259 33.30 -3.07 -15.72
CA GLU A 259 32.53 -1.85 -15.43
C GLU A 259 32.80 -1.42 -13.97
N ALA A 260 33.03 -0.12 -13.77
CA ALA A 260 33.02 0.50 -12.45
C ALA A 260 31.74 1.30 -12.26
N THR A 261 31.23 1.30 -11.05
CA THR A 261 30.04 2.04 -10.66
C THR A 261 30.35 2.87 -9.43
N PHE A 262 29.96 4.13 -9.45
CA PHE A 262 30.00 5.05 -8.32
C PHE A 262 28.58 5.45 -7.99
N SER A 263 28.18 5.39 -6.71
CA SER A 263 26.87 5.79 -6.24
C SER A 263 26.94 6.75 -5.07
N LEU A 264 26.06 7.75 -5.09
CA LEU A 264 25.79 8.64 -3.97
C LEU A 264 24.30 8.47 -3.61
N ARG A 265 24.02 8.38 -2.33
CA ARG A 265 22.64 8.39 -1.79
C ARG A 265 22.57 9.43 -0.69
N TYR A 266 21.50 10.20 -0.73
CA TYR A 266 21.06 11.09 0.33
C TYR A 266 19.68 10.64 0.77
N GLU A 267 19.44 10.64 2.08
CA GLU A 267 18.12 10.36 2.66
C GLU A 267 17.93 11.24 3.89
N ARG A 268 16.78 11.90 3.96
CA ARG A 268 16.35 12.70 5.09
C ARG A 268 14.97 12.23 5.52
N PHE A 269 14.84 11.93 6.81
CA PHE A 269 13.59 11.57 7.44
C PHE A 269 13.27 12.54 8.57
N GLU A 270 12.05 13.03 8.61
CA GLU A 270 11.49 13.89 9.66
C GLU A 270 10.20 13.26 10.18
N LEU A 271 10.03 13.23 11.51
CA LEU A 271 8.87 12.65 12.18
C LEU A 271 8.30 13.64 13.19
N GLY A 272 7.05 14.07 13.00
CA GLY A 272 6.24 14.80 13.96
C GLY A 272 5.28 13.84 14.69
N ASP A 273 5.71 13.26 15.81
CA ASP A 273 4.90 12.34 16.60
C ASP A 273 4.76 12.85 18.04
N TRP A 274 3.55 13.31 18.37
CA TRP A 274 3.24 13.82 19.71
C TRP A 274 3.35 12.73 20.80
N ALA A 275 3.19 11.46 20.47
CA ALA A 275 3.34 10.35 21.43
C ALA A 275 4.80 10.18 21.89
N LEU A 276 5.77 10.67 21.12
CA LEU A 276 7.19 10.65 21.45
C LEU A 276 7.64 11.86 22.24
N VAL A 277 6.97 13.02 22.09
CA VAL A 277 7.38 14.28 22.70
C VAL A 277 7.11 14.35 24.21
N SER A 278 7.44 15.48 24.83
CA SER A 278 7.34 15.72 26.28
C SER A 278 5.96 15.36 26.85
N PRO A 279 5.90 14.72 28.05
CA PRO A 279 4.65 14.38 28.73
C PRO A 279 3.77 15.60 29.11
N THR A 280 4.28 16.82 28.94
CA THR A 280 3.52 18.05 29.16
C THR A 280 2.79 18.56 27.92
N THR A 281 2.99 17.96 26.75
CA THR A 281 2.44 18.42 25.48
C THR A 281 0.92 18.24 25.40
N LEU A 282 0.42 17.10 25.94
CA LEU A 282 -0.99 16.78 25.98
C LEU A 282 -1.38 16.45 27.43
N PRO A 283 -2.12 17.34 28.13
CA PRO A 283 -2.65 17.03 29.44
C PRO A 283 -3.51 15.76 29.38
N THR A 284 -3.36 14.86 30.34
CA THR A 284 -4.10 13.59 30.45
C THR A 284 -3.64 12.46 29.52
N VAL A 285 -2.69 12.70 28.61
CA VAL A 285 -2.11 11.66 27.74
C VAL A 285 -0.68 11.37 28.19
N LEU A 286 -0.39 10.10 28.42
CA LEU A 286 0.97 9.65 28.73
C LEU A 286 1.77 9.54 27.42
N THR A 287 2.84 10.32 27.30
CA THR A 287 3.78 10.29 26.18
C THR A 287 5.10 9.64 26.60
N LEU A 288 5.90 9.20 25.63
CA LEU A 288 7.16 8.50 25.91
C LEU A 288 8.29 9.44 26.37
N GLY A 289 8.18 10.75 26.12
CA GLY A 289 9.20 11.74 26.47
C GLY A 289 10.51 11.55 25.71
N ALA A 290 10.47 11.01 24.51
CA ALA A 290 11.61 10.83 23.64
C ALA A 290 11.69 11.96 22.60
N GLU A 291 12.86 12.13 21.99
CA GLU A 291 13.01 13.02 20.83
C GLU A 291 12.54 12.34 19.55
N PRO A 292 12.06 13.11 18.53
CA PRO A 292 11.74 12.57 17.21
C PRO A 292 12.93 11.83 16.59
N TYR A 293 12.64 10.79 15.80
CA TYR A 293 13.68 10.00 15.10
C TYR A 293 14.05 10.64 13.76
N ASP A 294 14.40 11.92 13.78
CA ASP A 294 14.87 12.61 12.58
C ASP A 294 16.29 12.17 12.23
N TYR A 295 16.57 12.01 10.95
CA TYR A 295 17.92 11.72 10.51
C TYR A 295 18.19 12.26 9.11
N ASP A 296 19.50 12.55 8.87
CA ASP A 296 20.09 12.82 7.57
C ASP A 296 21.19 11.78 7.32
N VAL A 297 21.10 11.05 6.21
CA VAL A 297 22.08 10.02 5.86
C VAL A 297 22.66 10.30 4.48
N TYR A 298 24.00 10.27 4.41
CA TYR A 298 24.75 10.34 3.18
C TYR A 298 25.54 9.04 3.04
N ALA A 299 25.40 8.36 1.91
CA ALA A 299 26.14 7.15 1.61
C ALA A 299 26.83 7.28 0.25
N ALA A 300 28.10 6.89 0.19
CA ALA A 300 28.85 6.78 -1.06
C ALA A 300 29.27 5.32 -1.25
N GLY A 301 29.10 4.81 -2.47
CA GLY A 301 29.46 3.45 -2.85
C GLY A 301 30.34 3.43 -4.08
N PHE A 302 31.27 2.50 -4.11
CA PHE A 302 32.07 2.19 -5.29
C PHE A 302 32.01 0.69 -5.54
N GLY A 303 31.71 0.30 -6.78
CA GLY A 303 31.62 -1.10 -7.20
C GLY A 303 32.42 -1.38 -8.47
N ILE A 304 32.92 -2.58 -8.58
CA ILE A 304 33.53 -3.11 -9.81
C ILE A 304 32.79 -4.38 -10.18
N ARG A 305 32.31 -4.43 -11.42
CA ARG A 305 31.69 -5.62 -12.00
C ARG A 305 32.59 -6.20 -13.08
N TYR A 306 32.94 -7.48 -12.93
CA TYR A 306 33.65 -8.21 -13.97
C TYR A 306 32.81 -9.41 -14.45
N ARG A 307 32.63 -9.54 -15.75
CA ARG A 307 31.90 -10.66 -16.39
C ARG A 307 32.88 -11.74 -16.81
N PHE A 308 32.73 -12.92 -16.20
CA PHE A 308 33.50 -14.12 -16.53
C PHE A 308 32.78 -14.92 -17.62
N GLY A 309 33.52 -15.37 -18.66
CA GLY A 309 33.02 -16.23 -19.72
C GLY A 309 32.37 -15.48 -20.89
N ASP A 310 32.38 -16.15 -22.06
CA ASP A 310 31.69 -15.71 -23.27
C ASP A 310 30.26 -16.34 -23.19
N GLN A 311 29.30 -15.58 -22.70
CA GLN A 311 27.90 -15.94 -22.97
C GLN A 311 27.55 -15.36 -24.34
N GLU A 312 27.61 -16.18 -25.37
CA GLU A 312 26.80 -15.98 -26.56
C GLU A 312 25.33 -15.99 -26.08
N ILE A 313 24.71 -14.80 -26.05
CA ILE A 313 23.25 -14.74 -25.98
C ILE A 313 22.77 -15.25 -27.33
N ALA A 314 22.43 -16.52 -27.42
CA ALA A 314 21.66 -17.04 -28.53
C ALA A 314 20.35 -16.27 -28.53
N LEU A 315 20.24 -15.28 -29.41
CA LEU A 315 18.96 -14.73 -29.83
C LEU A 315 18.20 -15.91 -30.44
N ALA A 316 17.20 -16.42 -29.73
CA ALA A 316 16.25 -17.37 -30.29
C ALA A 316 15.47 -16.62 -31.37
N ASP A 317 15.58 -17.13 -32.59
CA ASP A 317 14.82 -16.73 -33.78
C ASP A 317 13.29 -16.85 -33.56
#